data_10d305752d8c707e4aad9228c1f4b44b
#
_entry.id   10d305752d8c707e4aad9228c1f4b44b
#
_cell.length_a   1.000
_cell.length_b   1.000
_cell.length_c   1.000
_cell.angle_alpha   90.00
_cell.angle_beta   90.00
_cell.angle_gamma   90.00
#
_symmetry.space_group_name_H-M   'P 1'
#
loop_
_entity.id
_entity.type
_entity.pdbx_description
1 polymer ?
#
loop_
_entity_poly.entity_id
_entity_poly.type
_entity_poly.pdbx_seq_one_letter_code
_entity_poly.pdbx_strand_id
1 'polypeptide(L)'
;MNGLQKLIAYLKIAVSNIAVLKRNITGLEAYALCELLEDTEEHAEKYVDKLSELAIAEEYAEPTIAEAVLQYQSEVLPAQKKDARHTLMDLYKILDKAFTVSKEAVSEEGEAIHEAEVKKLQKWLVMQTRYYIAMGIDTKGPKPIEDKYDEE
;
A
#
# COMPACT_ATOMS: atom_id res chain seq x y z
N MET A 1 -7.08 13.37 -12.86
CA MET A 1 -5.85 12.56 -12.92
C MET A 1 -6.06 11.34 -13.82
N ASN A 2 -5.05 10.98 -14.61
CA ASN A 2 -5.06 9.73 -15.33
C ASN A 2 -4.66 8.57 -14.40
N GLY A 3 -4.65 7.33 -14.93
CA GLY A 3 -4.34 6.16 -14.13
C GLY A 3 -2.96 6.18 -13.47
N LEU A 4 -1.94 6.64 -14.19
CA LEU A 4 -0.59 6.76 -13.65
C LEU A 4 -0.52 7.78 -12.52
N GLN A 5 -1.13 8.94 -12.71
CA GLN A 5 -1.17 9.98 -11.68
C GLN A 5 -1.92 9.51 -10.43
N LYS A 6 -3.03 8.79 -10.61
CA LYS A 6 -3.77 8.19 -9.49
C LYS A 6 -2.93 7.20 -8.72
N LEU A 7 -2.15 6.37 -9.42
CA LEU A 7 -1.26 5.40 -8.78
C LEU A 7 -0.16 6.10 -7.98
N ILE A 8 0.49 7.10 -8.55
CA ILE A 8 1.51 7.89 -7.84
C ILE A 8 0.90 8.53 -6.59
N ALA A 9 -0.27 9.14 -6.73
CA ALA A 9 -0.97 9.76 -5.61
C ALA A 9 -1.27 8.74 -4.51
N TYR A 10 -1.79 7.56 -4.88
CA TYR A 10 -2.07 6.53 -3.89
C TYR A 10 -0.80 6.03 -3.21
N LEU A 11 0.29 5.82 -3.94
CA LEU A 11 1.55 5.38 -3.35
C LEU A 11 2.10 6.40 -2.36
N LYS A 12 1.91 7.69 -2.60
CA LYS A 12 2.28 8.74 -1.64
C LYS A 12 1.48 8.59 -0.33
N ILE A 13 0.19 8.30 -0.45
CA ILE A 13 -0.66 8.03 0.73
C ILE A 13 -0.22 6.74 1.41
N ALA A 14 0.11 5.69 0.65
CA ALA A 14 0.60 4.43 1.19
C ALA A 14 1.88 4.62 2.00
N VAL A 15 2.86 5.37 1.48
CA VAL A 15 4.10 5.69 2.20
C VAL A 15 3.78 6.36 3.54
N SER A 16 2.92 7.37 3.52
CA SER A 16 2.49 8.07 4.73
C SER A 16 1.80 7.14 5.71
N ASN A 17 0.89 6.32 5.23
CA ASN A 17 0.15 5.37 6.08
C ASN A 17 1.08 4.32 6.71
N ILE A 18 2.03 3.80 5.94
CA ILE A 18 3.00 2.82 6.47
C ILE A 18 3.86 3.46 7.56
N ALA A 19 4.25 4.72 7.39
CA ALA A 19 4.97 5.45 8.42
C ALA A 19 4.15 5.60 9.71
N VAL A 20 2.85 5.89 9.57
CA VAL A 20 1.94 5.95 10.73
C VAL A 20 1.85 4.61 11.43
N LEU A 21 1.70 3.52 10.68
CA LEU A 21 1.66 2.17 11.25
C LEU A 21 2.95 1.84 12.00
N LYS A 22 4.09 2.14 11.40
CA LYS A 22 5.41 1.86 11.97
C LYS A 22 5.61 2.55 13.31
N ARG A 23 5.15 3.80 13.44
CA ARG A 23 5.35 4.60 14.65
C ARG A 23 4.33 4.35 15.75
N ASN A 24 3.26 3.64 15.44
CA ASN A 24 2.16 3.42 16.38
C ASN A 24 1.93 1.96 16.75
N ILE A 25 2.77 1.06 16.26
CA ILE A 25 2.65 -0.36 16.59
C ILE A 25 3.03 -0.63 18.05
N THR A 26 2.27 -1.50 18.71
CA THR A 26 2.48 -1.88 20.12
C THR A 26 2.58 -3.40 20.24
N GLY A 27 3.14 -3.86 21.35
CA GLY A 27 3.22 -5.28 21.68
C GLY A 27 4.61 -5.85 21.49
N LEU A 28 4.74 -7.14 21.79
CA LEU A 28 6.04 -7.84 21.76
C LEU A 28 6.62 -7.96 20.37
N GLU A 29 5.77 -8.05 19.36
CA GLU A 29 6.17 -8.20 17.95
C GLU A 29 6.49 -6.85 17.28
N ALA A 30 6.32 -5.74 17.98
CA ALA A 30 6.49 -4.40 17.39
C ALA A 30 7.86 -4.21 16.74
N TYR A 31 8.92 -4.66 17.40
CA TYR A 31 10.28 -4.49 16.90
C TYR A 31 10.49 -5.19 15.55
N ALA A 32 10.09 -6.46 15.46
CA ALA A 32 10.23 -7.23 14.22
C ALA A 32 9.37 -6.66 13.10
N LEU A 33 8.15 -6.24 13.41
CA LEU A 33 7.26 -5.63 12.42
C LEU A 33 7.73 -4.27 11.94
N CYS A 34 8.42 -3.50 12.78
CA CYS A 34 9.00 -2.22 12.35
C CYS A 34 9.95 -2.39 11.17
N GLU A 35 10.77 -3.44 11.16
CA GLU A 35 11.67 -3.72 10.03
C GLU A 35 10.89 -4.01 8.75
N LEU A 36 9.85 -4.85 8.85
CA LEU A 36 9.00 -5.17 7.71
C LEU A 36 8.31 -3.92 7.16
N LEU A 37 7.78 -3.09 8.05
CA LEU A 37 7.11 -1.84 7.67
C LEU A 37 8.10 -0.88 7.02
N GLU A 38 9.31 -0.78 7.54
CA GLU A 38 10.36 0.09 6.99
C GLU A 38 10.77 -0.37 5.59
N ASP A 39 10.99 -1.66 5.39
CA ASP A 39 11.32 -2.20 4.08
C ASP A 39 10.20 -1.97 3.06
N THR A 40 8.96 -2.12 3.48
CA THR A 40 7.80 -1.88 2.63
C THR A 40 7.66 -0.41 2.27
N GLU A 41 7.88 0.46 3.24
CA GLU A 41 7.88 1.92 3.03
C GLU A 41 8.94 2.32 2.00
N GLU A 42 10.15 1.81 2.14
CA GLU A 42 11.25 2.10 1.20
C GLU A 42 10.93 1.63 -0.21
N HIS A 43 10.34 0.44 -0.36
CA HIS A 43 9.90 -0.05 -1.67
C HIS A 43 8.85 0.86 -2.29
N ALA A 44 7.87 1.28 -1.52
CA ALA A 44 6.83 2.17 -2.00
C ALA A 44 7.41 3.53 -2.43
N GLU A 45 8.35 4.08 -1.66
CA GLU A 45 9.03 5.33 -2.02
C GLU A 45 9.80 5.21 -3.32
N LYS A 46 10.50 4.09 -3.53
CA LYS A 46 11.23 3.85 -4.79
C LYS A 46 10.28 3.84 -5.99
N TYR A 47 9.11 3.24 -5.84
CA TYR A 47 8.13 3.23 -6.92
C TYR A 47 7.51 4.61 -7.15
N VAL A 48 7.29 5.40 -6.10
CA VAL A 48 6.88 6.80 -6.27
C VAL A 48 7.90 7.54 -7.14
N ASP A 49 9.18 7.41 -6.81
CA ASP A 49 10.24 8.10 -7.56
C ASP A 49 10.31 7.63 -9.01
N LYS A 50 10.32 6.32 -9.24
CA LYS A 50 10.41 5.76 -10.60
C LYS A 50 9.20 6.14 -11.45
N LEU A 51 8.00 6.02 -10.90
CA LEU A 51 6.79 6.33 -11.65
C LEU A 51 6.66 7.84 -11.88
N SER A 52 7.12 8.66 -10.96
CA SER A 52 7.14 10.12 -11.14
C SER A 52 8.11 10.53 -12.25
N GLU A 53 9.29 9.90 -12.33
CA GLU A 53 10.23 10.13 -13.43
C GLU A 53 9.60 9.76 -14.78
N LEU A 54 8.88 8.63 -14.83
CA LEU A 54 8.23 8.20 -16.05
C LEU A 54 7.05 9.10 -16.42
N ALA A 55 6.32 9.61 -15.43
CA ALA A 55 5.24 10.57 -15.66
C ALA A 55 5.80 11.85 -16.32
N ILE A 56 6.93 12.34 -15.81
CA ILE A 56 7.61 13.51 -16.40
C ILE A 56 8.01 13.22 -17.85
N ALA A 57 8.56 12.04 -18.12
CA ALA A 57 8.94 11.63 -19.47
C ALA A 57 7.74 11.55 -20.42
N GLU A 58 6.55 11.25 -19.91
CA GLU A 58 5.31 11.20 -20.66
C GLU A 58 4.55 12.54 -20.64
N GLU A 59 5.17 13.59 -20.12
CA GLU A 59 4.61 14.94 -20.05
C GLU A 59 3.39 15.08 -19.11
N TYR A 60 3.31 14.24 -18.08
CA TYR A 60 2.30 14.37 -17.04
C TYR A 60 2.90 14.99 -15.78
N ALA A 61 2.11 15.80 -15.10
CA ALA A 61 2.54 16.38 -13.84
C ALA A 61 2.49 15.34 -12.72
N GLU A 62 3.49 15.36 -11.84
CA GLU A 62 3.46 14.56 -10.63
C GLU A 62 2.44 15.16 -9.66
N PRO A 63 1.51 14.35 -9.12
CA PRO A 63 0.56 14.86 -8.12
C PRO A 63 1.28 15.33 -6.85
N THR A 64 0.83 16.45 -6.30
CA THR A 64 1.30 16.92 -5.01
C THR A 64 0.72 16.06 -3.89
N ILE A 65 1.33 16.13 -2.70
CA ILE A 65 0.79 15.41 -1.54
C ILE A 65 -0.62 15.92 -1.18
N ALA A 66 -0.88 17.20 -1.33
CA ALA A 66 -2.21 17.77 -1.09
C ALA A 66 -3.26 17.20 -2.05
N GLU A 67 -2.90 17.09 -3.33
CA GLU A 67 -3.77 16.47 -4.34
C GLU A 67 -4.00 14.99 -4.05
N ALA A 68 -2.96 14.27 -3.60
CA ALA A 68 -3.07 12.87 -3.21
C ALA A 68 -4.04 12.70 -2.03
N VAL A 69 -3.95 13.55 -1.02
CA VAL A 69 -4.85 13.52 0.13
C VAL A 69 -6.29 13.78 -0.30
N LEU A 70 -6.53 14.75 -1.17
CA LEU A 70 -7.88 15.01 -1.68
C LEU A 70 -8.43 13.82 -2.47
N GLN A 71 -7.61 13.18 -3.30
CA GLN A 71 -8.01 12.04 -4.11
C GLN A 71 -8.36 10.82 -3.25
N TYR A 72 -7.60 10.58 -2.17
CA TYR A 72 -7.72 9.39 -1.34
C TYR A 72 -7.96 9.73 0.14
N GLN A 73 -8.77 10.74 0.39
CA GLN A 73 -9.04 11.23 1.74
C GLN A 73 -9.54 10.15 2.69
N SER A 74 -10.41 9.27 2.21
CA SER A 74 -10.95 8.18 3.02
C SER A 74 -9.94 7.09 3.34
N GLU A 75 -8.82 7.05 2.62
CA GLU A 75 -7.77 6.04 2.81
C GLU A 75 -6.68 6.49 3.79
N VAL A 76 -6.65 7.77 4.17
CA VAL A 76 -5.64 8.29 5.09
C VAL A 76 -5.90 7.74 6.49
N LEU A 77 -4.89 7.05 7.05
CA LEU A 77 -5.00 6.45 8.38
C LEU A 77 -4.81 7.48 9.48
N PRO A 78 -5.64 7.42 10.53
CA PRO A 78 -5.42 8.27 11.71
C PRO A 78 -4.26 7.76 12.55
N ALA A 79 -3.67 8.65 13.34
CA ALA A 79 -2.68 8.27 14.34
C ALA A 79 -3.37 7.48 15.46
N GLN A 80 -3.15 6.16 15.48
CA GLN A 80 -3.80 5.27 16.43
C GLN A 80 -2.86 4.12 16.77
N LYS A 81 -2.73 3.82 18.05
CA LYS A 81 -1.96 2.67 18.51
C LYS A 81 -2.67 1.37 18.13
N LYS A 82 -1.92 0.43 17.55
CA LYS A 82 -2.46 -0.88 17.12
C LYS A 82 -1.46 -1.97 17.43
N ASP A 83 -1.97 -3.16 17.72
CA ASP A 83 -1.14 -4.34 17.89
C ASP A 83 -0.63 -4.87 16.54
N ALA A 84 0.21 -5.89 16.59
CA ALA A 84 0.82 -6.49 15.41
C ALA A 84 -0.22 -7.00 14.40
N ARG A 85 -1.25 -7.66 14.88
CA ARG A 85 -2.28 -8.25 14.03
C ARG A 85 -3.06 -7.19 13.25
N HIS A 86 -3.51 -6.14 13.94
CA HIS A 86 -4.26 -5.06 13.29
C HIS A 86 -3.38 -4.25 12.35
N THR A 87 -2.11 -4.08 12.73
CA THR A 87 -1.12 -3.40 11.88
C THR A 87 -0.89 -4.15 10.57
N LEU A 88 -0.71 -5.48 10.64
CA LEU A 88 -0.53 -6.31 9.43
C LEU A 88 -1.77 -6.31 8.55
N MET A 89 -2.95 -6.31 9.15
CA MET A 89 -4.20 -6.23 8.42
C MET A 89 -4.31 -4.91 7.67
N ASP A 90 -3.96 -3.80 8.31
CA ASP A 90 -3.96 -2.49 7.66
C ASP A 90 -2.92 -2.44 6.54
N LEU A 91 -1.74 -2.99 6.76
CA LEU A 91 -0.70 -3.06 5.74
C LEU A 91 -1.17 -3.87 4.52
N TYR A 92 -1.80 -5.01 4.76
CA TYR A 92 -2.40 -5.81 3.68
C TYR A 92 -3.39 -4.98 2.86
N LYS A 93 -4.28 -4.26 3.52
CA LYS A 93 -5.29 -3.43 2.85
C LYS A 93 -4.66 -2.32 2.01
N ILE A 94 -3.58 -1.71 2.51
CA ILE A 94 -2.85 -0.69 1.78
C ILE A 94 -2.28 -1.28 0.48
N LEU A 95 -1.62 -2.43 0.57
CA LEU A 95 -0.99 -3.07 -0.58
C LEU A 95 -2.03 -3.60 -1.58
N ASP A 96 -3.12 -4.15 -1.09
CA ASP A 96 -4.22 -4.64 -1.93
C ASP A 96 -4.88 -3.48 -2.69
N LYS A 97 -5.10 -2.35 -2.03
CA LYS A 97 -5.64 -1.15 -2.67
C LYS A 97 -4.67 -0.60 -3.71
N ALA A 98 -3.37 -0.61 -3.42
CA ALA A 98 -2.35 -0.20 -4.39
C ALA A 98 -2.43 -1.04 -5.67
N PHE A 99 -2.64 -2.35 -5.52
CA PHE A 99 -2.82 -3.23 -6.67
C PHE A 99 -4.07 -2.85 -7.48
N THR A 100 -5.19 -2.60 -6.79
CA THR A 100 -6.43 -2.18 -7.44
C THR A 100 -6.24 -0.87 -8.21
N VAL A 101 -5.60 0.12 -7.60
CA VAL A 101 -5.33 1.42 -8.24
C VAL A 101 -4.40 1.24 -9.43
N SER A 102 -3.41 0.35 -9.33
CA SER A 102 -2.45 0.11 -10.41
C SER A 102 -3.09 -0.38 -11.70
N LYS A 103 -4.24 -1.02 -11.62
CA LYS A 103 -4.91 -1.55 -12.81
C LYS A 103 -5.30 -0.46 -13.81
N GLU A 104 -5.64 0.74 -13.34
CA GLU A 104 -5.96 1.87 -14.20
C GLU A 104 -4.73 2.45 -14.90
N ALA A 105 -3.53 2.13 -14.41
CA ALA A 105 -2.28 2.61 -14.98
C ALA A 105 -1.73 1.69 -16.08
N VAL A 106 -2.40 0.59 -16.37
CA VAL A 106 -2.02 -0.37 -17.41
C VAL A 106 -3.16 -0.49 -18.39
N SER A 107 -2.86 -0.28 -19.69
CA SER A 107 -3.83 -0.49 -20.76
C SER A 107 -3.69 -1.91 -21.33
N GLU A 108 -4.72 -2.38 -22.04
CA GLU A 108 -4.67 -3.68 -22.72
C GLU A 108 -3.58 -3.72 -23.78
N GLU A 109 -3.25 -2.57 -24.36
CA GLU A 109 -2.29 -2.45 -25.47
C GLU A 109 -0.85 -2.45 -24.97
N GLY A 110 -0.60 -2.09 -23.73
CA GLY A 110 0.73 -2.17 -23.10
C GLY A 110 1.80 -1.28 -23.71
N GLU A 111 1.42 -0.17 -24.34
CA GLU A 111 2.33 0.66 -25.13
C GLU A 111 2.98 1.82 -24.35
N ALA A 112 2.40 2.23 -23.22
CA ALA A 112 2.94 3.35 -22.47
C ALA A 112 4.26 3.00 -21.78
N ILE A 113 5.18 3.96 -21.74
CA ILE A 113 6.52 3.77 -21.17
C ILE A 113 6.46 3.26 -19.72
N HIS A 114 5.53 3.77 -18.93
CA HIS A 114 5.40 3.42 -17.50
C HIS A 114 4.87 2.00 -17.25
N GLU A 115 4.26 1.35 -18.23
CA GLU A 115 3.56 0.08 -17.99
C GLU A 115 4.48 -1.05 -17.52
N ALA A 116 5.72 -1.10 -18.01
CA ALA A 116 6.68 -2.10 -17.56
C ALA A 116 6.99 -1.97 -16.06
N GLU A 117 7.16 -0.73 -15.57
CA GLU A 117 7.39 -0.48 -14.14
C GLU A 117 6.14 -0.76 -13.31
N VAL A 118 4.95 -0.42 -13.82
CA VAL A 118 3.70 -0.72 -13.13
C VAL A 118 3.52 -2.23 -12.98
N LYS A 119 3.87 -3.00 -14.02
CA LYS A 119 3.80 -4.47 -13.93
C LYS A 119 4.78 -5.04 -12.92
N LYS A 120 5.96 -4.47 -12.78
CA LYS A 120 6.90 -4.86 -11.71
C LYS A 120 6.32 -4.57 -10.33
N LEU A 121 5.72 -3.40 -10.17
CA LEU A 121 5.02 -3.04 -8.94
C LEU A 121 3.90 -4.02 -8.64
N GLN A 122 3.06 -4.34 -9.61
CA GLN A 122 1.97 -5.29 -9.44
C GLN A 122 2.47 -6.66 -9.00
N LYS A 123 3.56 -7.14 -9.59
CA LYS A 123 4.17 -8.42 -9.19
C LYS A 123 4.64 -8.37 -7.74
N TRP A 124 5.30 -7.31 -7.35
CA TRP A 124 5.74 -7.14 -5.96
C TRP A 124 4.56 -7.12 -4.99
N LEU A 125 3.51 -6.36 -5.32
CA LEU A 125 2.30 -6.25 -4.50
C LEU A 125 1.62 -7.61 -4.31
N VAL A 126 1.48 -8.38 -5.39
CA VAL A 126 0.88 -9.71 -5.33
C VAL A 126 1.71 -10.65 -4.46
N MET A 127 3.03 -10.61 -4.59
CA MET A 127 3.92 -11.44 -3.76
C MET A 127 3.79 -11.07 -2.28
N GLN A 128 3.76 -9.77 -1.97
CA GLN A 128 3.62 -9.30 -0.59
C GLN A 128 2.28 -9.71 0.02
N THR A 129 1.19 -9.49 -0.70
CA THR A 129 -0.15 -9.83 -0.19
C THR A 129 -0.31 -11.32 0.02
N ARG A 130 0.21 -12.15 -0.88
CA ARG A 130 0.20 -13.61 -0.72
C ARG A 130 1.03 -14.06 0.47
N TYR A 131 2.17 -13.42 0.70
CA TYR A 131 3.02 -13.70 1.84
C TYR A 131 2.27 -13.44 3.16
N TYR A 132 1.58 -12.32 3.26
CA TYR A 132 0.80 -11.99 4.46
C TYR A 132 -0.36 -12.96 4.68
N ILE A 133 -1.05 -13.34 3.60
CA ILE A 133 -2.10 -14.37 3.70
C ILE A 133 -1.52 -15.69 4.22
N ALA A 134 -0.36 -16.10 3.71
CA ALA A 134 0.33 -17.32 4.15
C ALA A 134 0.74 -17.24 5.62
N MET A 135 1.00 -16.04 6.15
CA MET A 135 1.26 -15.82 7.56
C MET A 135 0.01 -15.87 8.45
N GLY A 136 -1.16 -16.07 7.83
CA GLY A 136 -2.41 -16.24 8.58
C GLY A 136 -3.13 -14.96 8.96
N ILE A 137 -2.83 -13.83 8.29
CA ILE A 137 -3.59 -12.61 8.57
C ILE A 137 -5.04 -12.75 8.09
N ASP A 138 -5.93 -12.10 8.83
CA ASP A 138 -7.35 -12.08 8.48
C ASP A 138 -7.65 -10.93 7.52
N THR A 139 -7.83 -11.27 6.26
CA THR A 139 -8.08 -10.27 5.20
C THR A 139 -9.50 -9.71 5.22
N LYS A 140 -10.39 -10.33 5.99
CA LYS A 140 -11.79 -9.90 6.10
C LYS A 140 -12.04 -8.96 7.27
N GLY A 141 -10.99 -8.64 8.01
CA GLY A 141 -11.08 -7.82 9.20
C GLY A 141 -11.08 -8.65 10.48
N PRO A 142 -11.00 -8.00 11.65
CA PRO A 142 -10.98 -8.73 12.91
C PRO A 142 -12.30 -9.47 13.13
N LYS A 143 -12.21 -10.76 13.50
CA LYS A 143 -13.37 -11.53 13.83
C LYS A 143 -13.89 -11.12 15.21
N PRO A 144 -15.21 -11.17 15.45
CA PRO A 144 -15.76 -11.01 16.79
C PRO A 144 -15.13 -12.04 17.75
N ILE A 145 -14.98 -11.65 18.99
CA ILE A 145 -14.38 -12.52 20.01
C ILE A 145 -15.16 -13.84 20.14
N GLU A 146 -16.47 -13.78 20.03
CA GLU A 146 -17.35 -14.95 20.10
C GLU A 146 -16.99 -16.00 19.05
N ASP A 147 -16.68 -15.57 17.82
CA ASP A 147 -16.33 -16.47 16.74
C ASP A 147 -15.03 -17.23 17.03
N LYS A 148 -14.09 -16.63 17.74
CA LYS A 148 -12.84 -17.27 18.12
C LYS A 148 -13.06 -18.41 19.12
N TYR A 149 -14.02 -18.26 20.00
CA TYR A 149 -14.31 -19.26 21.01
C TYR A 149 -15.24 -20.35 20.46
N ASP A 150 -16.12 -20.00 19.53
CA ASP A 150 -17.04 -20.95 18.91
C ASP A 150 -16.32 -21.97 18.02
N GLU A 151 -15.13 -21.66 17.54
CA GLU A 151 -14.31 -22.56 16.74
C GLU A 151 -13.59 -23.61 17.57
N GLU A 152 -13.59 -23.48 18.87
CA GLU A 152 -12.98 -24.43 19.79
C GLU A 152 -13.91 -25.62 20.12
#